data_8635d16581dcbdf08e9a83d43b50da00
#
_entry.id   8635d16581dcbdf08e9a83d43b50da00
#
_cell.length_a   1.000
_cell.length_b   1.000
_cell.length_c   1.000
_cell.angle_alpha   90.00
_cell.angle_beta   90.00
_cell.angle_gamma   90.00
#
_symmetry.space_group_name_H-M   'P 1'
#
loop_
_entity.id
_entity.type
_entity.pdbx_description
1 polymer ?
#
loop_
_entity_poly.entity_id
_entity_poly.type
_entity_poly.pdbx_seq_one_letter_code
_entity_poly.pdbx_strand_id
1 'polypeptide(L)'
;RSLVGSEMCIRDSGPEHHVMVGAALLTAYHNAGGDIALSDALMEMLRRGKSVPGGACGFWGACGAGISTGMFVSIISGSTPLTDEPFALSHKMTAAALWQIGEIGGPRCCKRDSFLSILTAIDFVKEHFGIALQKPEVVCRYAAQNNQCIGKRCPFSAANH
;
A
#
# COMPACT_ATOMS: atom_id res chain seq x y z
N ARG A 1 9.64 25.06 4.39
CA ARG A 1 9.77 24.51 3.02
C ARG A 1 9.51 23.02 2.95
N SER A 2 10.00 22.24 3.92
CA SER A 2 9.73 20.79 3.98
C SER A 2 8.25 20.48 4.24
N LEU A 3 7.56 21.32 5.01
CA LEU A 3 6.14 21.16 5.33
C LEU A 3 5.25 21.32 4.09
N VAL A 4 5.56 22.28 3.21
CA VAL A 4 4.79 22.48 1.97
C VAL A 4 4.94 21.27 1.04
N GLY A 5 6.14 20.74 0.88
CA GLY A 5 6.38 19.53 0.11
C GLY A 5 5.70 18.30 0.71
N SER A 6 5.76 18.15 2.04
CA SER A 6 5.08 17.07 2.76
C SER A 6 3.57 17.14 2.63
N GLU A 7 2.99 18.33 2.74
CA GLU A 7 1.54 18.53 2.56
C GLU A 7 1.08 18.19 1.14
N MET A 8 1.82 18.61 0.11
CA MET A 8 1.51 18.22 -1.26
C MET A 8 1.58 16.71 -1.46
N CYS A 9 2.61 16.07 -0.94
CA CYS A 9 2.76 14.62 -1.00
C CYS A 9 1.63 13.88 -0.27
N ILE A 10 1.22 14.37 0.89
CA ILE A 10 0.11 13.79 1.66
C ILE A 10 -1.23 13.99 0.96
N ARG A 11 -1.45 15.14 0.37
CA ARG A 11 -2.72 15.45 -0.32
C ARG A 11 -2.84 14.81 -1.68
N ASP A 12 -1.79 14.85 -2.48
CA ASP A 12 -1.84 14.41 -3.88
C ASP A 12 -1.15 13.06 -4.07
N SER A 13 0.15 13.06 -4.21
CA SER A 13 0.93 11.89 -4.54
C SER A 13 2.38 12.07 -4.10
N GLY A 14 2.98 11.04 -3.50
CA GLY A 14 4.36 11.12 -3.06
C GLY A 14 4.95 9.79 -2.61
N PRO A 15 6.29 9.72 -2.49
CA PRO A 15 7.00 8.49 -2.09
C PRO A 15 6.72 8.06 -0.65
N GLU A 16 6.16 8.92 0.19
CA GLU A 16 5.73 8.57 1.54
C GLU A 16 4.74 7.40 1.56
N HIS A 17 3.92 7.28 0.52
CA HIS A 17 2.96 6.18 0.37
C HIS A 17 3.66 4.82 0.25
N HIS A 18 4.93 4.79 -0.18
CA HIS A 18 5.72 3.56 -0.23
C HIS A 18 6.00 2.96 1.16
N VAL A 19 6.00 3.79 2.20
CA VAL A 19 6.16 3.39 3.60
C VAL A 19 4.82 3.29 4.30
N MET A 20 3.94 4.28 4.11
CA MET A 20 2.68 4.41 4.86
C MET A 20 1.77 3.20 4.73
N VAL A 21 1.65 2.62 3.54
CA VAL A 21 0.79 1.45 3.28
C VAL A 21 1.23 0.27 4.12
N GLY A 22 2.50 -0.09 4.05
CA GLY A 22 3.05 -1.21 4.83
C GLY A 22 3.05 -0.94 6.34
N ALA A 23 3.33 0.29 6.77
CA ALA A 23 3.31 0.67 8.18
C ALA A 23 1.89 0.57 8.78
N ALA A 24 0.88 1.03 8.03
CA ALA A 24 -0.51 0.89 8.45
C ALA A 24 -0.94 -0.59 8.56
N LEU A 25 -0.54 -1.41 7.60
CA LEU A 25 -0.82 -2.85 7.61
C LEU A 25 -0.11 -3.58 8.74
N LEU A 26 1.17 -3.27 9.02
CA LEU A 26 1.91 -3.84 10.15
C LEU A 26 1.24 -3.50 11.48
N THR A 27 0.81 -2.25 11.65
CA THR A 27 0.13 -1.80 12.86
C THR A 27 -1.22 -2.51 13.02
N ALA A 28 -2.02 -2.59 11.95
CA ALA A 28 -3.30 -3.29 11.97
C ALA A 28 -3.13 -4.79 12.26
N TYR A 29 -2.12 -5.42 11.66
CA TYR A 29 -1.79 -6.83 11.86
C TYR A 29 -1.42 -7.12 13.32
N HIS A 30 -0.53 -6.31 13.91
CA HIS A 30 -0.15 -6.42 15.33
C HIS A 30 -1.37 -6.24 16.23
N ASN A 31 -2.19 -5.21 16.00
CA ASN A 31 -3.39 -4.94 16.82
C ASN A 31 -4.46 -6.04 16.71
N ALA A 32 -4.50 -6.76 15.59
CA ALA A 32 -5.38 -7.90 15.39
C ALA A 32 -4.84 -9.23 15.97
N GLY A 33 -3.71 -9.19 16.70
CA GLY A 33 -3.11 -10.35 17.35
C GLY A 33 -2.00 -11.02 16.52
N GLY A 34 -1.52 -10.40 15.45
CA GLY A 34 -0.37 -10.88 14.71
C GLY A 34 0.91 -10.84 15.52
N ASP A 35 1.68 -11.92 15.49
CA ASP A 35 2.91 -12.06 16.28
C ASP A 35 4.08 -11.38 15.54
N ILE A 36 4.29 -10.10 15.84
CA ILE A 36 5.44 -9.31 15.36
C ILE A 36 5.93 -8.34 16.43
N ALA A 37 7.24 -8.08 16.44
CA ALA A 37 7.83 -6.96 17.16
C ALA A 37 7.56 -5.66 16.37
N LEU A 38 6.46 -4.96 16.69
CA LEU A 38 5.95 -3.85 15.88
C LEU A 38 6.99 -2.75 15.64
N SER A 39 7.75 -2.38 16.66
CA SER A 39 8.78 -1.34 16.52
C SER A 39 9.83 -1.70 15.47
N ASP A 40 10.35 -2.93 15.54
CA ASP A 40 11.37 -3.41 14.59
C ASP A 40 10.80 -3.56 13.18
N ALA A 41 9.57 -4.06 13.08
CA ALA A 41 8.87 -4.19 11.80
C ALA A 41 8.63 -2.82 11.12
N LEU A 42 8.25 -1.80 11.89
CA LEU A 42 8.08 -0.44 11.37
C LEU A 42 9.40 0.20 10.93
N MET A 43 10.48 -0.01 11.67
CA MET A 43 11.81 0.46 11.28
C MET A 43 12.30 -0.22 9.99
N GLU A 44 12.08 -1.51 9.86
CA GLU A 44 12.41 -2.26 8.64
C GLU A 44 11.55 -1.81 7.44
N MET A 45 10.25 -1.58 7.65
CA MET A 45 9.37 -1.02 6.62
C MET A 45 9.86 0.36 6.16
N LEU A 46 10.24 1.23 7.07
CA LEU A 46 10.80 2.54 6.75
C LEU A 46 12.07 2.42 5.91
N ARG A 47 12.98 1.53 6.30
CA ARG A 47 14.22 1.28 5.57
C ARG A 47 13.96 0.80 4.14
N ARG A 48 13.09 -0.19 3.97
CA ARG A 48 12.74 -0.76 2.65
C ARG A 48 11.96 0.24 1.80
N GLY A 49 10.94 0.87 2.34
CA GLY A 49 10.09 1.78 1.60
C GLY A 49 10.82 3.02 1.07
N LYS A 50 11.81 3.52 1.81
CA LYS A 50 12.68 4.62 1.36
C LYS A 50 13.56 4.27 0.16
N SER A 51 13.85 2.99 -0.08
CA SER A 51 14.64 2.56 -1.23
C SER A 51 13.85 2.50 -2.55
N VAL A 52 12.52 2.56 -2.49
CA VAL A 52 11.69 2.59 -3.70
C VAL A 52 11.70 4.00 -4.29
N PRO A 53 12.22 4.19 -5.51
CA PRO A 53 12.35 5.50 -6.08
C PRO A 53 10.99 6.11 -6.46
N GLY A 54 10.94 7.44 -6.42
CA GLY A 54 9.81 8.18 -7.00
C GLY A 54 9.68 7.88 -8.49
N GLY A 55 8.45 7.73 -8.98
CA GLY A 55 8.19 7.44 -10.39
C GLY A 55 8.23 5.97 -10.79
N ALA A 56 8.61 5.05 -9.89
CA ALA A 56 8.61 3.60 -10.16
C ALA A 56 7.24 3.11 -10.70
N CYS A 57 6.15 3.70 -10.23
CA CYS A 57 4.79 3.38 -10.70
C CYS A 57 4.63 3.50 -12.22
N GLY A 58 5.18 4.56 -12.83
CA GLY A 58 5.08 4.79 -14.27
C GLY A 58 6.25 4.22 -15.07
N PHE A 59 7.47 4.32 -14.53
CA PHE A 59 8.67 3.93 -15.29
C PHE A 59 9.01 2.44 -15.15
N TRP A 60 8.64 1.80 -14.04
CA TRP A 60 8.89 0.36 -13.81
C TRP A 60 7.62 -0.48 -13.85
N GLY A 61 6.44 0.15 -13.99
CA GLY A 61 5.17 -0.56 -13.89
C GLY A 61 4.90 -1.15 -12.51
N ALA A 62 5.56 -0.62 -11.48
CA ALA A 62 5.51 -1.15 -10.12
C ALA A 62 5.18 -0.01 -9.14
N CYS A 63 3.89 0.16 -8.84
CA CYS A 63 3.45 1.17 -7.88
C CYS A 63 4.02 0.89 -6.49
N GLY A 64 4.64 1.90 -5.87
CA GLY A 64 5.23 1.77 -4.54
C GLY A 64 4.23 1.38 -3.46
N ALA A 65 2.95 1.73 -3.58
CA ALA A 65 1.90 1.26 -2.68
C ALA A 65 1.71 -0.27 -2.78
N GLY A 66 1.70 -0.80 -3.99
CA GLY A 66 1.64 -2.25 -4.22
C GLY A 66 2.89 -2.96 -3.71
N ILE A 67 4.08 -2.42 -4.01
CA ILE A 67 5.35 -2.95 -3.48
C ILE A 67 5.35 -2.96 -1.95
N SER A 68 4.80 -1.93 -1.32
CA SER A 68 4.71 -1.81 0.15
C SER A 68 3.91 -2.94 0.79
N THR A 69 2.87 -3.45 0.13
CA THR A 69 2.14 -4.63 0.62
C THR A 69 2.96 -5.91 0.55
N GLY A 70 3.78 -6.07 -0.48
CA GLY A 70 4.73 -7.18 -0.57
C GLY A 70 5.81 -7.10 0.50
N MET A 71 6.33 -5.90 0.79
CA MET A 71 7.25 -5.67 1.91
C MET A 71 6.60 -6.02 3.25
N PHE A 72 5.35 -5.64 3.46
CA PHE A 72 4.57 -6.00 4.64
C PHE A 72 4.52 -7.52 4.81
N VAL A 73 4.09 -8.26 3.79
CA VAL A 73 4.04 -9.73 3.84
C VAL A 73 5.43 -10.33 4.04
N SER A 74 6.45 -9.79 3.38
CA SER A 74 7.84 -10.21 3.57
C SER A 74 8.31 -10.07 5.02
N ILE A 75 7.95 -8.97 5.68
CA ILE A 75 8.33 -8.73 7.08
C ILE A 75 7.61 -9.69 8.03
N ILE A 76 6.29 -9.83 7.91
CA ILE A 76 5.52 -10.70 8.83
C ILE A 76 5.82 -12.20 8.65
N SER A 77 6.24 -12.61 7.46
CA SER A 77 6.56 -14.02 7.15
C SER A 77 8.06 -14.35 7.23
N GLY A 78 8.93 -13.36 7.46
CA GLY A 78 10.37 -13.55 7.47
C GLY A 78 10.95 -13.91 6.10
N SER A 79 10.37 -13.40 5.02
CA SER A 79 10.82 -13.68 3.65
C SER A 79 12.22 -13.15 3.37
N THR A 80 13.03 -13.98 2.74
CA THR A 80 14.35 -13.63 2.19
C THR A 80 14.46 -14.18 0.77
N PRO A 81 15.47 -13.79 -0.01
CA PRO A 81 15.71 -14.40 -1.34
C PRO A 81 15.92 -15.91 -1.33
N LEU A 82 16.16 -16.52 -0.17
CA LEU A 82 16.47 -17.93 -0.01
C LEU A 82 15.31 -18.73 0.65
N THR A 83 14.21 -18.07 1.02
CA THR A 83 13.04 -18.76 1.57
C THR A 83 12.11 -19.25 0.45
N ASP A 84 11.35 -20.30 0.67
CA ASP A 84 10.42 -20.87 -0.29
C ASP A 84 9.04 -20.21 -0.19
N GLU A 85 8.19 -20.68 0.73
CA GLU A 85 6.81 -20.20 0.86
C GLU A 85 6.72 -18.69 1.18
N PRO A 86 7.49 -18.13 2.14
CA PRO A 86 7.44 -16.69 2.41
C PRO A 86 7.83 -15.83 1.20
N PHE A 87 8.79 -16.28 0.39
CA PHE A 87 9.15 -15.62 -0.86
C PHE A 87 7.96 -15.61 -1.82
N ALA A 88 7.30 -16.76 -2.03
CA ALA A 88 6.14 -16.86 -2.91
C ALA A 88 4.98 -15.96 -2.43
N LEU A 89 4.67 -15.94 -1.12
CA LEU A 89 3.60 -15.12 -0.55
C LEU A 89 3.85 -13.62 -0.75
N SER A 90 5.06 -13.14 -0.52
CA SER A 90 5.39 -11.73 -0.71
C SER A 90 5.22 -11.28 -2.17
N HIS A 91 5.60 -12.13 -3.13
CA HIS A 91 5.41 -11.85 -4.56
C HIS A 91 3.93 -11.88 -4.96
N LYS A 92 3.16 -12.87 -4.49
CA LYS A 92 1.72 -12.97 -4.72
C LYS A 92 0.98 -11.75 -4.20
N MET A 93 1.36 -11.26 -3.00
CA MET A 93 0.75 -10.05 -2.44
C MET A 93 1.01 -8.83 -3.32
N THR A 94 2.27 -8.59 -3.70
CA THR A 94 2.63 -7.48 -4.60
C THR A 94 1.87 -7.58 -5.92
N ALA A 95 1.86 -8.76 -6.52
CA ALA A 95 1.18 -9.01 -7.80
C ALA A 95 -0.32 -8.73 -7.70
N ALA A 96 -0.98 -9.18 -6.64
CA ALA A 96 -2.41 -8.93 -6.42
C ALA A 96 -2.72 -7.44 -6.30
N ALA A 97 -1.92 -6.68 -5.54
CA ALA A 97 -2.09 -5.24 -5.39
C ALA A 97 -1.84 -4.50 -6.71
N LEU A 98 -0.76 -4.84 -7.43
CA LEU A 98 -0.45 -4.22 -8.72
C LEU A 98 -1.52 -4.53 -9.77
N TRP A 99 -2.10 -5.72 -9.75
CA TRP A 99 -3.20 -6.08 -10.63
C TRP A 99 -4.40 -5.14 -10.43
N GLN A 100 -4.84 -4.95 -9.19
CA GLN A 100 -5.96 -4.04 -8.87
C GLN A 100 -5.69 -2.60 -9.31
N ILE A 101 -4.46 -2.13 -9.15
CA ILE A 101 -4.06 -0.80 -9.61
C ILE A 101 -4.13 -0.72 -11.15
N GLY A 102 -3.65 -1.75 -11.84
CA GLY A 102 -3.67 -1.83 -13.29
C GLY A 102 -5.06 -1.84 -13.89
N GLU A 103 -6.02 -2.55 -13.27
CA GLU A 103 -7.43 -2.59 -13.71
C GLU A 103 -8.09 -1.21 -13.72
N ILE A 104 -7.76 -0.34 -12.77
CA ILE A 104 -8.29 1.04 -12.74
C ILE A 104 -7.54 1.96 -13.71
N GLY A 105 -6.24 1.77 -13.84
CA GLY A 105 -5.38 2.55 -14.73
C GLY A 105 -5.01 3.94 -14.21
N GLY A 106 -4.37 4.70 -15.08
CA GLY A 106 -3.85 6.03 -14.79
C GLY A 106 -4.82 7.19 -15.06
N PRO A 107 -4.34 8.43 -14.88
CA PRO A 107 -3.04 8.77 -14.34
C PRO A 107 -2.85 8.37 -12.87
N ARG A 108 -1.59 8.39 -12.38
CA ARG A 108 -1.26 7.98 -11.02
C ARG A 108 -2.08 8.72 -9.98
N CYS A 109 -2.48 8.01 -8.94
CA CYS A 109 -3.05 8.61 -7.74
C CYS A 109 -2.62 7.80 -6.52
N CYS A 110 -1.62 8.29 -5.77
CA CYS A 110 -1.06 7.54 -4.64
C CYS A 110 -2.10 7.20 -3.57
N LYS A 111 -3.14 8.03 -3.38
CA LYS A 111 -4.25 7.72 -2.45
C LYS A 111 -5.09 6.54 -2.94
N ARG A 112 -5.56 6.60 -4.18
CA ARG A 112 -6.34 5.51 -4.78
C ARG A 112 -5.54 4.20 -4.76
N ASP A 113 -4.29 4.27 -5.19
CA ASP A 113 -3.43 3.10 -5.28
C ASP A 113 -3.10 2.52 -3.90
N SER A 114 -2.97 3.38 -2.87
CA SER A 114 -2.84 2.97 -1.48
C SER A 114 -4.11 2.29 -0.95
N PHE A 115 -5.29 2.85 -1.22
CA PHE A 115 -6.56 2.26 -0.80
C PHE A 115 -6.78 0.88 -1.44
N LEU A 116 -6.55 0.76 -2.75
CA LEU A 116 -6.62 -0.52 -3.45
C LEU A 116 -5.66 -1.54 -2.85
N SER A 117 -4.42 -1.13 -2.59
CA SER A 117 -3.38 -1.98 -2.03
C SER A 117 -3.73 -2.47 -0.62
N ILE A 118 -4.21 -1.57 0.25
CA ILE A 118 -4.62 -1.92 1.62
C ILE A 118 -5.82 -2.87 1.62
N LEU A 119 -6.86 -2.58 0.83
CA LEU A 119 -8.05 -3.43 0.77
C LEU A 119 -7.70 -4.83 0.24
N THR A 120 -6.82 -4.93 -0.76
CA THR A 120 -6.33 -6.19 -1.28
C THR A 120 -5.53 -6.95 -0.22
N ALA A 121 -4.67 -6.25 0.54
CA ALA A 121 -3.87 -6.85 1.60
C ALA A 121 -4.72 -7.38 2.76
N ILE A 122 -5.82 -6.70 3.10
CA ILE A 122 -6.77 -7.16 4.14
C ILE A 122 -7.33 -8.54 3.78
N ASP A 123 -7.80 -8.71 2.55
CA ASP A 123 -8.33 -9.99 2.08
C ASP A 123 -7.24 -11.06 2.01
N PHE A 124 -6.05 -10.70 1.53
CA PHE A 124 -4.89 -11.59 1.44
C PHE A 124 -4.43 -12.10 2.82
N VAL A 125 -4.37 -11.22 3.82
CA VAL A 125 -3.98 -11.60 5.19
C VAL A 125 -4.98 -12.56 5.81
N LYS A 126 -6.26 -12.32 5.60
CA LYS A 126 -7.31 -13.25 6.08
C LYS A 126 -7.17 -14.63 5.45
N GLU A 127 -6.90 -14.69 4.15
CA GLU A 127 -6.78 -15.95 3.41
C GLU A 127 -5.52 -16.74 3.78
N HIS A 128 -4.37 -16.08 3.86
CA HIS A 128 -3.08 -16.75 3.99
C HIS A 128 -2.54 -16.82 5.41
N PHE A 129 -2.97 -15.92 6.30
CA PHE A 129 -2.49 -15.85 7.69
C PHE A 129 -3.59 -16.07 8.72
N GLY A 130 -4.85 -16.18 8.30
CA GLY A 130 -5.98 -16.43 9.20
C GLY A 130 -6.31 -15.25 10.14
N ILE A 131 -5.74 -14.07 9.92
CA ILE A 131 -5.97 -12.88 10.74
C ILE A 131 -6.94 -11.95 10.03
N ALA A 132 -8.05 -11.64 10.69
CA ALA A 132 -9.06 -10.73 10.16
C ALA A 132 -8.70 -9.29 10.52
N LEU A 133 -8.34 -8.48 9.54
CA LEU A 133 -8.19 -7.04 9.67
C LEU A 133 -9.52 -6.35 9.41
N GLN A 134 -9.75 -5.22 10.09
CA GLN A 134 -10.94 -4.41 9.84
C GLN A 134 -10.91 -3.83 8.42
N LYS A 135 -11.96 -4.06 7.65
CA LYS A 135 -12.11 -3.54 6.29
C LYS A 135 -13.06 -2.34 6.29
N PRO A 136 -12.54 -1.11 6.22
CA PRO A 136 -13.38 0.08 6.26
C PRO A 136 -14.03 0.35 4.88
N GLU A 137 -15.14 1.06 4.90
CA GLU A 137 -15.63 1.75 3.71
C GLU A 137 -14.71 2.95 3.43
N VAL A 138 -14.29 3.10 2.19
CA VAL A 138 -13.33 4.14 1.79
C VAL A 138 -13.99 5.12 0.83
N VAL A 139 -14.10 6.39 1.25
CA VAL A 139 -14.56 7.49 0.41
C VAL A 139 -13.47 8.56 0.32
N CYS A 140 -13.06 8.89 -0.90
CA CYS A 140 -12.01 9.89 -1.13
C CYS A 140 -12.54 11.31 -0.92
N ARG A 141 -11.85 12.09 -0.07
CA ARG A 141 -12.14 13.51 0.24
C ARG A 141 -11.19 14.49 -0.46
N TYR A 142 -10.31 13.99 -1.35
CA TYR A 142 -9.22 14.78 -1.93
C TYR A 142 -9.38 15.05 -3.43
N ALA A 143 -10.50 14.67 -4.01
CA ALA A 143 -10.73 14.79 -5.46
C ALA A 143 -10.55 16.24 -5.97
N ALA A 144 -11.06 17.22 -5.24
CA ALA A 144 -10.95 18.64 -5.62
C ALA A 144 -9.53 19.21 -5.54
N GLN A 145 -8.62 18.54 -4.83
CA GLN A 145 -7.24 18.95 -4.62
C GLN A 145 -6.25 18.19 -5.53
N ASN A 146 -6.75 17.26 -6.31
CA ASN A 146 -5.95 16.43 -7.20
C ASN A 146 -6.31 16.71 -8.66
N ASN A 147 -5.46 17.45 -9.35
CA ASN A 147 -5.63 17.79 -10.78
C ASN A 147 -5.64 16.55 -11.70
N GLN A 148 -5.17 15.41 -11.20
CA GLN A 148 -5.10 14.14 -11.93
C GLN A 148 -6.24 13.18 -11.52
N CYS A 149 -7.25 13.69 -10.79
CA CYS A 149 -8.38 12.87 -10.35
C CYS A 149 -9.20 12.37 -11.56
N ILE A 150 -9.50 11.08 -11.58
CA ILE A 150 -10.31 10.43 -12.63
C ILE A 150 -11.82 10.50 -12.35
N GLY A 151 -12.24 11.22 -11.31
CA GLY A 151 -13.64 11.45 -10.98
C GLY A 151 -14.41 10.15 -10.74
N LYS A 152 -15.59 10.01 -11.34
CA LYS A 152 -16.48 8.86 -11.18
C LYS A 152 -15.89 7.51 -11.59
N ARG A 153 -14.83 7.48 -12.38
CA ARG A 153 -14.12 6.23 -12.70
C ARG A 153 -13.32 5.67 -11.50
N CYS A 154 -13.05 6.50 -10.50
CA CYS A 154 -12.39 6.07 -9.28
C CYS A 154 -13.39 5.35 -8.37
N PRO A 155 -13.11 4.11 -7.90
CA PRO A 155 -14.03 3.39 -7.02
C PRO A 155 -14.27 4.08 -5.68
N PHE A 156 -13.38 4.98 -5.29
CA PHE A 156 -13.45 5.72 -4.03
C PHE A 156 -14.02 7.13 -4.19
N SER A 157 -14.56 7.46 -5.35
CA SER A 157 -15.15 8.78 -5.58
C SER A 157 -16.39 8.99 -4.71
N ALA A 158 -16.44 10.13 -4.01
CA ALA A 158 -17.64 10.52 -3.26
C ALA A 158 -18.91 10.61 -4.12
N ALA A 159 -18.77 10.73 -5.44
CA ALA A 159 -19.90 10.74 -6.36
C ALA A 159 -20.50 9.34 -6.63
N ASN A 160 -19.88 8.28 -6.11
CA ASN A 160 -20.33 6.90 -6.24
C ASN A 160 -20.98 6.37 -4.94
N HIS A 161 -20.99 7.18 -3.88
CA HIS A 161 -21.54 6.92 -2.56
C HIS A 161 -22.61 7.95 -2.23
#